data_6047e7802c1705e020bc8624f9e219d9
#
_entry.id   6047e7802c1705e020bc8624f9e219d9
#
_cell.length_a   1.000
_cell.length_b   1.000
_cell.length_c   1.000
_cell.angle_alpha   90.00
_cell.angle_beta   90.00
_cell.angle_gamma   90.00
#
_symmetry.space_group_name_H-M   'P 1'
#
loop_
_entity.id
_entity.type
_entity.pdbx_description
1 polymer ?
#
loop_
_entity_poly.entity_id
_entity_poly.type
_entity_poly.pdbx_seq_one_letter_code
_entity_poly.pdbx_strand_id
1 'polypeptide(L)'
;MKRHILLCLVLTLSIAMSAKPKLMRDVFKSMPDSLTPYLSHNNKLDMIDYIDSHMRAEVKNNLDGKTVLNQLTDDYLSLQLNDVSKLELLLLPLDKQVRRVAPSDSSAESYTQIICMVQTVGKSIRNSSVRFFTPNWQQLDSTPFISKPNLFFAVRPDTMSVERYEEMKTLASSIEFEYLIDSEKRIITFIPHVTFVSNDEKRCLDQLMNQKTVTWNGHAFVP
;
A
#
# COMPACT_ATOMS: atom_id res chain seq x y z
N MET A 1 29.22 63.57 20.20
CA MET A 1 28.01 63.08 19.49
C MET A 1 28.21 61.57 19.24
N LYS A 2 27.65 60.73 20.07
CA LYS A 2 27.74 59.24 19.94
C LYS A 2 26.49 58.73 19.29
N ARG A 3 26.56 58.21 18.05
CA ARG A 3 25.44 57.57 17.33
C ARG A 3 25.34 56.11 17.84
N HIS A 4 24.31 55.81 18.57
CA HIS A 4 23.92 54.42 18.91
C HIS A 4 23.26 53.81 17.70
N ILE A 5 23.90 52.82 17.06
CA ILE A 5 23.34 51.96 16.07
C ILE A 5 22.62 50.83 16.82
N LEU A 6 21.29 50.86 16.84
CA LEU A 6 20.45 49.81 17.38
C LEU A 6 20.35 48.70 16.34
N LEU A 7 21.10 47.63 16.54
CA LEU A 7 21.06 46.42 15.69
C LEU A 7 19.84 45.58 16.12
N CYS A 8 18.71 45.72 15.40
CA CYS A 8 17.55 44.80 15.58
C CYS A 8 17.88 43.43 15.00
N LEU A 9 18.25 42.51 15.86
CA LEU A 9 18.39 41.10 15.52
C LEU A 9 16.99 40.51 15.42
N VAL A 10 16.43 40.44 14.21
CA VAL A 10 15.19 39.75 13.94
C VAL A 10 15.49 38.23 13.93
N LEU A 11 15.23 37.60 15.07
CA LEU A 11 15.26 36.15 15.19
C LEU A 11 14.03 35.60 14.45
N THR A 12 14.18 35.23 13.19
CA THR A 12 13.14 34.47 12.46
C THR A 12 13.09 33.05 13.04
N LEU A 13 12.20 32.88 14.00
CA LEU A 13 11.85 31.54 14.50
C LEU A 13 11.11 30.82 13.38
N SER A 14 11.84 30.01 12.59
CA SER A 14 11.25 29.08 11.63
C SER A 14 10.52 28.00 12.42
N ILE A 15 9.24 28.24 12.71
CA ILE A 15 8.35 27.21 13.24
C ILE A 15 8.20 26.18 12.13
N ALA A 16 8.93 25.07 12.22
CA ALA A 16 8.67 23.90 11.37
C ALA A 16 7.26 23.42 11.70
N MET A 17 6.27 23.83 10.90
CA MET A 17 4.91 23.28 10.96
C MET A 17 5.02 21.79 10.65
N SER A 18 5.03 20.96 11.70
CA SER A 18 4.86 19.52 11.54
C SER A 18 3.48 19.30 10.94
N ALA A 19 3.43 18.79 9.72
CA ALA A 19 2.16 18.46 9.06
C ALA A 19 1.38 17.48 9.97
N LYS A 20 0.15 17.85 10.33
CA LYS A 20 -0.72 16.98 11.11
C LYS A 20 -1.00 15.71 10.31
N PRO A 21 -0.93 14.52 10.91
CA PRO A 21 -1.29 13.27 10.21
C PRO A 21 -2.70 13.38 9.63
N LYS A 22 -2.86 12.98 8.37
CA LYS A 22 -4.18 12.90 7.72
C LYS A 22 -4.90 11.64 8.20
N LEU A 23 -6.22 11.72 8.30
CA LEU A 23 -7.07 10.56 8.50
C LEU A 23 -7.37 9.90 7.15
N MET A 24 -7.61 8.59 7.14
CA MET A 24 -7.94 7.84 5.93
C MET A 24 -9.17 8.42 5.21
N ARG A 25 -10.14 8.93 5.94
CA ARG A 25 -11.30 9.63 5.41
C ARG A 25 -10.92 10.81 4.49
N ASP A 26 -9.97 11.64 4.91
CA ASP A 26 -9.53 12.81 4.15
C ASP A 26 -8.67 12.39 2.94
N VAL A 27 -7.86 11.34 3.14
CA VAL A 27 -7.08 10.73 2.06
C VAL A 27 -8.00 10.16 0.99
N PHE A 28 -9.06 9.44 1.37
CA PHE A 28 -10.03 8.90 0.42
C PHE A 28 -10.81 9.97 -0.33
N LYS A 29 -11.25 11.03 0.35
CA LYS A 29 -11.90 12.20 -0.30
C LYS A 29 -11.03 12.84 -1.36
N SER A 30 -9.74 12.98 -1.08
CA SER A 30 -8.77 13.63 -1.97
C SER A 30 -8.14 12.69 -3.01
N MET A 31 -8.51 11.40 -3.02
CA MET A 31 -7.96 10.43 -3.96
C MET A 31 -8.29 10.80 -5.40
N PRO A 32 -7.28 10.90 -6.30
CA PRO A 32 -7.49 11.19 -7.71
C PRO A 32 -8.40 10.16 -8.39
N ASP A 33 -9.30 10.61 -9.25
CA ASP A 33 -10.21 9.72 -10.00
C ASP A 33 -9.46 8.78 -10.96
N SER A 34 -8.24 9.16 -11.38
CA SER A 34 -7.37 8.28 -12.18
C SER A 34 -6.95 6.99 -11.47
N LEU A 35 -6.96 6.96 -10.14
CA LEU A 35 -6.66 5.77 -9.34
C LEU A 35 -7.89 4.88 -9.14
N THR A 36 -9.08 5.45 -9.26
CA THR A 36 -10.36 4.75 -9.17
C THR A 36 -11.33 5.26 -10.24
N PRO A 37 -11.10 4.96 -11.52
CA PRO A 37 -11.89 5.51 -12.62
C PRO A 37 -13.36 5.09 -12.58
N TYR A 38 -13.70 4.11 -11.75
CA TYR A 38 -15.08 3.67 -11.53
C TYR A 38 -15.89 4.56 -10.60
N LEU A 39 -15.22 5.38 -9.77
CA LEU A 39 -15.84 6.22 -8.75
C LEU A 39 -15.66 7.70 -9.05
N SER A 40 -16.78 8.42 -9.07
CA SER A 40 -16.74 9.88 -9.05
C SER A 40 -16.39 10.39 -7.64
N HIS A 41 -16.04 11.67 -7.57
CA HIS A 41 -15.85 12.34 -6.29
C HIS A 41 -17.11 12.26 -5.40
N ASN A 42 -18.30 12.44 -5.98
CA ASN A 42 -19.57 12.34 -5.23
C ASN A 42 -19.79 10.93 -4.69
N ASN A 43 -19.48 9.86 -5.47
CA ASN A 43 -19.58 8.50 -4.95
C ASN A 43 -18.73 8.30 -3.69
N LYS A 44 -17.52 8.89 -3.64
CA LYS A 44 -16.65 8.80 -2.45
C LYS A 44 -17.26 9.51 -1.23
N LEU A 45 -17.90 10.66 -1.44
CA LEU A 45 -18.61 11.38 -0.37
C LEU A 45 -19.82 10.58 0.12
N ASP A 46 -20.66 10.11 -0.79
CA ASP A 46 -21.86 9.31 -0.46
C ASP A 46 -21.50 8.06 0.36
N MET A 47 -20.42 7.35 -0.03
CA MET A 47 -19.94 6.17 0.71
C MET A 47 -19.54 6.52 2.15
N ILE A 48 -18.87 7.66 2.36
CA ILE A 48 -18.47 8.11 3.69
C ILE A 48 -19.71 8.43 4.52
N ASP A 49 -20.68 9.14 3.94
CA ASP A 49 -21.92 9.50 4.61
C ASP A 49 -22.75 8.25 4.98
N TYR A 50 -22.74 7.21 4.13
CA TYR A 50 -23.39 5.94 4.44
C TYR A 50 -22.73 5.22 5.61
N ILE A 51 -21.38 5.18 5.68
CA ILE A 51 -20.67 4.63 6.83
C ILE A 51 -21.03 5.39 8.12
N ASP A 52 -21.02 6.73 8.06
CA ASP A 52 -21.36 7.57 9.23
C ASP A 52 -22.81 7.35 9.69
N SER A 53 -23.70 7.05 8.76
CA SER A 53 -25.11 6.75 9.03
C SER A 53 -25.35 5.27 9.38
N HIS A 54 -24.30 4.46 9.54
CA HIS A 54 -24.39 3.01 9.78
C HIS A 54 -25.17 2.25 8.70
N MET A 55 -25.16 2.76 7.48
CA MET A 55 -25.78 2.13 6.32
C MET A 55 -24.75 1.35 5.50
N ARG A 56 -25.22 0.43 4.66
CA ARG A 56 -24.35 -0.23 3.68
C ARG A 56 -23.85 0.80 2.67
N ALA A 57 -22.56 1.02 2.66
CA ALA A 57 -21.91 1.98 1.76
C ALA A 57 -21.71 1.38 0.36
N GLU A 58 -22.80 1.27 -0.39
CA GLU A 58 -22.83 0.76 -1.77
C GLU A 58 -23.28 1.88 -2.70
N VAL A 59 -22.54 2.07 -3.80
CA VAL A 59 -22.89 3.02 -4.86
C VAL A 59 -22.85 2.35 -6.23
N LYS A 60 -23.66 2.86 -7.18
CA LYS A 60 -23.51 2.52 -8.59
C LYS A 60 -22.24 3.17 -9.12
N ASN A 61 -21.37 2.42 -9.76
CA ASN A 61 -20.14 2.94 -10.35
C ASN A 61 -20.31 3.32 -11.83
N ASN A 62 -19.29 3.99 -12.39
CA ASN A 62 -19.33 4.49 -13.78
C ASN A 62 -19.33 3.39 -14.87
N LEU A 63 -19.22 2.11 -14.49
CA LEU A 63 -19.28 0.96 -15.39
C LEU A 63 -20.56 0.14 -15.20
N ASP A 64 -21.65 0.78 -14.74
CA ASP A 64 -22.95 0.16 -14.45
C ASP A 64 -22.90 -0.99 -13.41
N GLY A 65 -21.76 -1.18 -12.76
CA GLY A 65 -21.60 -2.11 -11.65
C GLY A 65 -21.81 -1.43 -10.31
N LYS A 66 -21.48 -2.16 -9.25
CA LYS A 66 -21.56 -1.68 -7.87
C LYS A 66 -20.18 -1.67 -7.24
N THR A 67 -19.93 -0.64 -6.44
CA THR A 67 -18.75 -0.55 -5.56
C THR A 67 -19.22 -0.45 -4.12
N VAL A 68 -18.56 -1.19 -3.23
CA VAL A 68 -18.90 -1.24 -1.80
C VAL A 68 -17.69 -0.82 -0.98
N LEU A 69 -17.87 0.14 -0.09
CA LEU A 69 -16.91 0.47 0.95
C LEU A 69 -17.17 -0.46 2.15
N ASN A 70 -16.31 -1.48 2.29
CA ASN A 70 -16.49 -2.51 3.33
C ASN A 70 -16.01 -2.04 4.70
N GLN A 71 -14.96 -1.22 4.73
CA GLN A 71 -14.36 -0.74 5.97
C GLN A 71 -13.72 0.63 5.77
N LEU A 72 -13.87 1.50 6.76
CA LEU A 72 -13.21 2.79 6.87
C LEU A 72 -12.87 3.02 8.34
N THR A 73 -11.58 3.08 8.65
CA THR A 73 -11.04 3.49 9.96
C THR A 73 -10.19 4.74 9.82
N ASP A 74 -9.53 5.17 10.88
CA ASP A 74 -8.66 6.34 10.84
C ASP A 74 -7.43 6.14 9.93
N ASP A 75 -6.96 4.89 9.78
CA ASP A 75 -5.75 4.57 9.02
C ASP A 75 -5.94 3.49 7.94
N TYR A 76 -7.14 2.94 7.77
CA TYR A 76 -7.40 1.87 6.79
C TYR A 76 -8.72 2.05 6.05
N LEU A 77 -8.72 1.61 4.79
CA LEU A 77 -9.90 1.56 3.94
C LEU A 77 -9.88 0.29 3.07
N SER A 78 -11.05 -0.34 2.92
CA SER A 78 -11.26 -1.47 2.03
C SER A 78 -12.47 -1.24 1.12
N LEU A 79 -12.22 -1.25 -0.19
CA LEU A 79 -13.24 -1.12 -1.26
C LEU A 79 -13.33 -2.41 -2.07
N GLN A 80 -14.52 -2.94 -2.23
CA GLN A 80 -14.83 -3.88 -3.31
C GLN A 80 -15.26 -3.06 -4.52
N LEU A 81 -14.38 -2.92 -5.51
CA LEU A 81 -14.62 -2.08 -6.70
C LEU A 81 -15.65 -2.72 -7.65
N ASN A 82 -15.60 -4.04 -7.77
CA ASN A 82 -16.54 -4.89 -8.51
C ASN A 82 -16.32 -6.36 -8.09
N ASP A 83 -16.99 -7.32 -8.73
CA ASP A 83 -16.95 -8.75 -8.34
C ASP A 83 -15.54 -9.39 -8.35
N VAL A 84 -14.60 -8.78 -9.05
CA VAL A 84 -13.25 -9.34 -9.25
C VAL A 84 -12.11 -8.39 -8.86
N SER A 85 -12.42 -7.21 -8.35
CA SER A 85 -11.40 -6.20 -8.04
C SER A 85 -11.64 -5.56 -6.68
N LYS A 86 -10.62 -5.61 -5.82
CA LYS A 86 -10.57 -5.01 -4.48
C LYS A 86 -9.47 -3.97 -4.42
N LEU A 87 -9.69 -2.88 -3.70
CA LEU A 87 -8.71 -1.86 -3.38
C LEU A 87 -8.63 -1.68 -1.87
N GLU A 88 -7.42 -1.68 -1.34
CA GLU A 88 -7.16 -1.42 0.06
C GLU A 88 -6.14 -0.30 0.21
N LEU A 89 -6.40 0.59 1.15
CA LEU A 89 -5.49 1.66 1.52
C LEU A 89 -5.11 1.53 2.98
N LEU A 90 -3.84 1.70 3.29
CA LEU A 90 -3.33 1.71 4.66
C LEU A 90 -2.41 2.91 4.85
N LEU A 91 -2.65 3.72 5.87
CA LEU A 91 -1.76 4.80 6.29
C LEU A 91 -0.67 4.24 7.18
N LEU A 92 0.57 4.39 6.71
CA LEU A 92 1.76 3.89 7.39
C LEU A 92 2.51 5.07 8.00
N PRO A 93 2.65 5.12 9.34
CA PRO A 93 3.44 6.15 9.98
C PRO A 93 4.92 5.95 9.65
N LEU A 94 5.62 7.05 9.41
CA LEU A 94 7.08 7.07 9.26
C LEU A 94 7.73 7.40 10.61
N ASP A 95 8.87 6.76 10.89
CA ASP A 95 9.69 7.13 12.04
C ASP A 95 10.16 8.58 11.89
N LYS A 96 10.21 9.30 13.01
CA LYS A 96 10.59 10.72 13.07
C LYS A 96 11.99 11.01 12.50
N GLN A 97 12.86 10.02 12.42
CA GLN A 97 14.20 10.13 11.85
C GLN A 97 14.23 10.09 10.31
N VAL A 98 13.11 9.64 9.67
CA VAL A 98 13.01 9.53 8.22
C VAL A 98 12.07 10.60 7.69
N ARG A 99 12.50 11.83 7.72
CA ARG A 99 11.89 12.88 6.91
C ARG A 99 12.33 12.66 5.46
N ARG A 100 11.50 12.02 4.67
CA ARG A 100 11.75 11.93 3.24
C ARG A 100 11.30 13.22 2.59
N VAL A 101 12.25 13.90 2.00
CA VAL A 101 12.04 15.04 1.11
C VAL A 101 11.62 14.48 -0.24
N ALA A 102 10.49 14.92 -0.80
CA ALA A 102 10.12 14.57 -2.16
C ALA A 102 11.24 14.99 -3.11
N PRO A 103 11.65 14.12 -4.07
CA PRO A 103 12.66 14.51 -5.04
C PRO A 103 12.11 15.59 -5.96
N SER A 104 12.86 16.68 -6.11
CA SER A 104 12.80 17.64 -7.22
C SER A 104 11.81 18.80 -7.22
N ASP A 105 11.27 19.27 -6.10
CA ASP A 105 10.64 20.59 -6.15
C ASP A 105 10.98 21.44 -4.93
N SER A 106 11.17 22.76 -5.15
CA SER A 106 11.58 23.75 -4.15
C SER A 106 10.58 23.99 -3.00
N SER A 107 9.51 23.20 -2.95
CA SER A 107 8.55 23.07 -1.85
C SER A 107 8.59 21.66 -1.25
N ALA A 108 9.74 21.25 -0.69
CA ALA A 108 9.89 19.95 -0.05
C ALA A 108 8.90 19.79 1.11
N GLU A 109 7.72 19.26 0.83
CA GLU A 109 6.73 18.91 1.83
C GLU A 109 7.25 17.74 2.67
N SER A 110 7.50 18.00 3.95
CA SER A 110 7.84 16.92 4.89
C SER A 110 6.54 16.20 5.30
N TYR A 111 6.46 14.89 5.10
CA TYR A 111 5.33 14.09 5.51
C TYR A 111 5.75 13.07 6.59
N THR A 112 4.83 12.78 7.51
CA THR A 112 5.04 11.87 8.66
C THR A 112 4.40 10.50 8.45
N GLN A 113 3.75 10.29 7.30
CA GLN A 113 3.08 9.05 6.94
C GLN A 113 3.05 8.91 5.43
N ILE A 114 2.87 7.69 4.94
CA ILE A 114 2.67 7.36 3.52
C ILE A 114 1.40 6.53 3.35
N ILE A 115 0.88 6.51 2.13
CA ILE A 115 -0.25 5.66 1.73
C ILE A 115 0.34 4.41 1.08
N CYS A 116 0.02 3.24 1.63
CA CYS A 116 0.20 1.95 0.98
C CYS A 116 -1.12 1.59 0.30
N MET A 117 -1.12 1.45 -1.02
CA MET A 117 -2.28 1.06 -1.81
C MET A 117 -2.06 -0.34 -2.37
N VAL A 118 -2.91 -1.28 -1.99
CA VAL A 118 -2.93 -2.64 -2.53
C VAL A 118 -4.17 -2.80 -3.39
N GLN A 119 -3.96 -3.19 -4.63
CA GLN A 119 -5.04 -3.52 -5.56
C GLN A 119 -4.95 -5.01 -5.90
N THR A 120 -6.03 -5.74 -5.63
CA THR A 120 -6.15 -7.16 -5.90
C THR A 120 -7.17 -7.37 -7.02
N VAL A 121 -6.81 -8.16 -8.02
CA VAL A 121 -7.69 -8.55 -9.12
C VAL A 121 -7.75 -10.06 -9.26
N GLY A 122 -8.88 -10.55 -9.75
CA GLY A 122 -9.13 -11.97 -9.98
C GLY A 122 -10.18 -12.56 -9.05
N LYS A 123 -10.80 -13.64 -9.47
CA LYS A 123 -11.87 -14.33 -8.72
C LYS A 123 -11.35 -15.58 -8.03
N SER A 124 -10.80 -16.52 -8.78
CA SER A 124 -10.27 -17.79 -8.28
C SER A 124 -8.76 -17.73 -8.10
N ILE A 125 -8.07 -17.05 -9.01
CA ILE A 125 -6.66 -16.74 -8.95
C ILE A 125 -6.58 -15.23 -8.73
N ARG A 126 -5.98 -14.83 -7.64
CA ARG A 126 -5.87 -13.44 -7.26
C ARG A 126 -4.44 -12.96 -7.42
N ASN A 127 -4.31 -11.81 -8.04
CA ASN A 127 -3.05 -11.12 -8.18
C ASN A 127 -3.16 -9.75 -7.53
N SER A 128 -2.19 -9.41 -6.70
CA SER A 128 -2.13 -8.12 -6.03
C SER A 128 -0.93 -7.31 -6.49
N SER A 129 -1.13 -6.02 -6.63
CA SER A 129 -0.08 -5.03 -6.82
C SER A 129 -0.08 -4.05 -5.66
N VAL A 130 1.11 -3.57 -5.30
CA VAL A 130 1.29 -2.56 -4.24
C VAL A 130 1.93 -1.30 -4.83
N ARG A 131 1.40 -0.15 -4.44
CA ARG A 131 1.94 1.17 -4.76
C ARG A 131 1.97 2.03 -3.51
N PHE A 132 2.94 2.93 -3.44
CA PHE A 132 3.07 3.86 -2.32
C PHE A 132 2.91 5.29 -2.81
N PHE A 133 2.30 6.12 -1.96
CA PHE A 133 2.07 7.54 -2.27
C PHE A 133 2.36 8.39 -1.04
N THR A 134 2.68 9.65 -1.28
CA THR A 134 2.61 10.68 -0.24
C THR A 134 1.14 10.91 0.18
N PRO A 135 0.87 11.55 1.33
CA PRO A 135 -0.50 11.92 1.71
C PRO A 135 -1.23 12.84 0.71
N ASN A 136 -0.51 13.43 -0.24
CA ASN A 136 -1.03 14.27 -1.32
C ASN A 136 -1.08 13.53 -2.67
N TRP A 137 -1.01 12.19 -2.66
CA TRP A 137 -1.14 11.33 -3.83
C TRP A 137 -0.01 11.44 -4.87
N GLN A 138 1.16 11.94 -4.48
CA GLN A 138 2.36 11.81 -5.32
C GLN A 138 2.89 10.39 -5.19
N GLN A 139 3.06 9.70 -6.31
CA GLN A 139 3.55 8.32 -6.30
C GLN A 139 5.01 8.26 -5.88
N LEU A 140 5.33 7.29 -5.02
CA LEU A 140 6.67 7.00 -4.53
C LEU A 140 7.20 5.72 -5.19
N ASP A 141 8.53 5.60 -5.29
CA ASP A 141 9.14 4.31 -5.63
C ASP A 141 8.82 3.28 -4.54
N SER A 142 8.37 2.10 -4.95
CA SER A 142 7.99 1.03 -4.02
C SER A 142 9.19 0.25 -3.48
N THR A 143 10.31 0.25 -4.20
CA THR A 143 11.50 -0.54 -3.88
C THR A 143 12.03 -0.34 -2.45
N PRO A 144 12.07 0.90 -1.90
CA PRO A 144 12.54 1.11 -0.53
C PRO A 144 11.57 0.62 0.55
N PHE A 145 10.30 0.35 0.19
CA PHE A 145 9.25 0.06 1.17
C PHE A 145 8.90 -1.41 1.28
N ILE A 146 9.05 -2.17 0.19
CA ILE A 146 8.67 -3.57 0.15
C ILE A 146 9.51 -4.35 -0.85
N SER A 147 9.97 -5.54 -0.44
CA SER A 147 10.65 -6.48 -1.33
C SER A 147 9.64 -7.34 -2.09
N LYS A 148 9.99 -7.75 -3.30
CA LYS A 148 9.14 -8.65 -4.10
C LYS A 148 9.01 -10.02 -3.42
N PRO A 149 7.81 -10.64 -3.42
CA PRO A 149 7.57 -11.93 -2.77
C PRO A 149 8.40 -13.10 -3.32
N ASN A 150 8.75 -13.07 -4.61
CA ASN A 150 9.56 -14.12 -5.24
C ASN A 150 11.00 -14.23 -4.70
N LEU A 151 11.46 -13.27 -3.88
CA LEU A 151 12.73 -13.35 -3.17
C LEU A 151 12.67 -14.25 -1.93
N PHE A 152 11.49 -14.73 -1.57
CA PHE A 152 11.27 -15.55 -0.36
C PHE A 152 11.33 -17.07 -0.62
N PHE A 153 12.08 -17.50 -1.62
CA PHE A 153 12.24 -18.90 -1.91
C PHE A 153 12.94 -19.63 -0.74
N ALA A 154 12.41 -20.78 -0.37
CA ALA A 154 13.04 -21.60 0.65
C ALA A 154 14.43 -22.10 0.20
N VAL A 155 15.29 -22.42 1.16
CA VAL A 155 16.56 -23.08 0.88
C VAL A 155 16.29 -24.42 0.18
N ARG A 156 17.13 -24.78 -0.80
CA ARG A 156 17.00 -26.06 -1.51
C ARG A 156 17.03 -27.22 -0.51
N PRO A 157 16.00 -28.08 -0.49
CA PRO A 157 16.04 -29.31 0.31
C PRO A 157 17.16 -30.26 -0.17
N ASP A 158 17.81 -30.96 0.74
CA ASP A 158 18.87 -31.96 0.39
C ASP A 158 18.36 -33.08 -0.51
N THR A 159 17.08 -33.39 -0.46
CA THR A 159 16.42 -34.40 -1.30
C THR A 159 16.13 -33.93 -2.72
N MET A 160 16.32 -32.63 -3.05
CA MET A 160 16.05 -32.05 -4.36
C MET A 160 17.38 -31.78 -5.10
N SER A 161 17.49 -32.21 -6.37
CA SER A 161 18.67 -31.90 -7.18
C SER A 161 18.78 -30.38 -7.45
N VAL A 162 19.98 -29.92 -7.78
CA VAL A 162 20.24 -28.53 -8.10
C VAL A 162 19.44 -28.10 -9.33
N GLU A 163 19.42 -28.93 -10.37
CA GLU A 163 18.72 -28.71 -11.62
C GLU A 163 17.22 -28.52 -11.38
N ARG A 164 16.61 -29.40 -10.57
CA ARG A 164 15.19 -29.34 -10.24
C ARG A 164 14.86 -28.10 -9.43
N TYR A 165 15.73 -27.70 -8.51
CA TYR A 165 15.55 -26.49 -7.72
C TYR A 165 15.59 -25.22 -8.59
N GLU A 166 16.54 -25.12 -9.53
CA GLU A 166 16.62 -23.96 -10.44
C GLU A 166 15.44 -23.92 -11.43
N GLU A 167 14.97 -25.08 -11.89
CA GLU A 167 13.73 -25.18 -12.68
C GLU A 167 12.53 -24.63 -11.88
N MET A 168 12.36 -25.05 -10.62
CA MET A 168 11.29 -24.57 -9.76
C MET A 168 11.40 -23.07 -9.48
N LYS A 169 12.60 -22.52 -9.30
CA LYS A 169 12.81 -21.07 -9.18
C LYS A 169 12.38 -20.31 -10.43
N THR A 170 12.64 -20.86 -11.59
CA THR A 170 12.21 -20.28 -12.87
C THR A 170 10.69 -20.26 -12.97
N LEU A 171 10.03 -21.38 -12.64
CA LEU A 171 8.57 -21.43 -12.59
C LEU A 171 7.99 -20.46 -11.56
N ALA A 172 8.60 -20.34 -10.39
CA ALA A 172 8.18 -19.43 -9.34
C ALA A 172 8.20 -17.96 -9.75
N SER A 173 9.04 -17.59 -10.73
CA SER A 173 9.12 -16.21 -11.24
C SER A 173 7.82 -15.74 -11.91
N SER A 174 6.98 -16.67 -12.36
CA SER A 174 5.68 -16.42 -13.02
C SER A 174 4.47 -16.58 -12.08
N ILE A 175 4.70 -16.87 -10.80
CA ILE A 175 3.60 -17.06 -9.83
C ILE A 175 3.04 -15.71 -9.41
N GLU A 176 1.73 -15.64 -9.40
CA GLU A 176 0.96 -14.50 -8.92
C GLU A 176 0.78 -14.59 -7.40
N PHE A 177 0.75 -13.43 -6.75
CA PHE A 177 0.59 -13.36 -5.30
C PHE A 177 -0.63 -12.53 -4.92
N GLU A 178 -1.43 -13.06 -4.01
CA GLU A 178 -2.42 -12.28 -3.29
C GLU A 178 -1.77 -11.67 -2.03
N TYR A 179 -2.06 -10.39 -1.78
CA TYR A 179 -1.59 -9.67 -0.60
C TYR A 179 -2.76 -9.48 0.36
N LEU A 180 -2.67 -10.08 1.54
CA LEU A 180 -3.63 -9.89 2.61
C LEU A 180 -3.10 -8.88 3.62
N ILE A 181 -3.90 -7.85 3.91
CA ILE A 181 -3.56 -6.81 4.87
C ILE A 181 -4.21 -7.09 6.21
N ASP A 182 -3.40 -7.15 7.28
CA ASP A 182 -3.83 -6.96 8.65
C ASP A 182 -3.53 -5.50 9.01
N SER A 183 -4.58 -4.68 8.99
CA SER A 183 -4.45 -3.24 9.19
C SER A 183 -4.07 -2.87 10.63
N GLU A 184 -4.53 -3.63 11.63
CA GLU A 184 -4.24 -3.36 13.04
C GLU A 184 -2.76 -3.60 13.36
N LYS A 185 -2.19 -4.69 12.83
CA LYS A 185 -0.79 -5.05 13.03
C LYS A 185 0.14 -4.44 11.98
N ARG A 186 -0.41 -3.82 10.91
CA ARG A 186 0.33 -3.32 9.75
C ARG A 186 1.20 -4.40 9.12
N ILE A 187 0.57 -5.52 8.85
CA ILE A 187 1.19 -6.70 8.28
C ILE A 187 0.64 -6.93 6.87
N ILE A 188 1.51 -7.33 5.95
CA ILE A 188 1.11 -7.88 4.65
C ILE A 188 1.54 -9.35 4.61
N THR A 189 0.59 -10.22 4.28
CA THR A 189 0.85 -11.63 4.04
C THR A 189 0.75 -11.90 2.54
N PHE A 190 1.80 -12.49 1.95
CA PHE A 190 1.84 -12.91 0.56
C PHE A 190 1.38 -14.35 0.44
N ILE A 191 0.32 -14.59 -0.34
CA ILE A 191 -0.19 -15.94 -0.64
C ILE A 191 0.12 -16.24 -2.10
N PRO A 192 0.95 -17.26 -2.39
CA PRO A 192 1.24 -17.65 -3.75
C PRO A 192 0.05 -18.40 -4.37
N HIS A 193 -0.32 -18.04 -5.61
CA HIS A 193 -1.30 -18.74 -6.42
C HIS A 193 -0.61 -19.54 -7.52
N VAL A 194 -0.27 -20.79 -7.21
CA VAL A 194 0.39 -21.71 -8.14
C VAL A 194 -0.62 -22.28 -9.13
N THR A 195 -0.47 -21.91 -10.41
CA THR A 195 -1.38 -22.31 -11.49
C THR A 195 -0.61 -22.67 -12.74
N PHE A 196 -1.27 -23.41 -13.63
CA PHE A 196 -0.69 -23.83 -14.93
C PHE A 196 0.56 -24.68 -14.86
N VAL A 197 0.72 -25.47 -13.78
CA VAL A 197 1.81 -26.42 -13.57
C VAL A 197 1.25 -27.82 -13.38
N SER A 198 2.07 -28.85 -13.60
CA SER A 198 1.72 -30.22 -13.29
C SER A 198 1.51 -30.41 -11.77
N ASN A 199 0.81 -31.49 -11.39
CA ASN A 199 0.61 -31.82 -9.98
C ASN A 199 1.95 -32.05 -9.23
N ASP A 200 2.98 -32.53 -9.92
CA ASP A 200 4.30 -32.73 -9.36
C ASP A 200 5.03 -31.40 -9.12
N GLU A 201 5.04 -30.53 -10.12
CA GLU A 201 5.58 -29.16 -9.99
C GLU A 201 4.88 -28.39 -8.89
N LYS A 202 3.54 -28.50 -8.83
CA LYS A 202 2.76 -27.84 -7.76
C LYS A 202 3.22 -28.30 -6.38
N ARG A 203 3.36 -29.62 -6.16
CA ARG A 203 3.86 -30.15 -4.87
C ARG A 203 5.26 -29.65 -4.54
N CYS A 204 6.15 -29.59 -5.53
CA CYS A 204 7.50 -29.06 -5.36
C CYS A 204 7.46 -27.55 -4.99
N LEU A 205 6.65 -26.76 -5.70
CA LEU A 205 6.50 -25.33 -5.44
C LEU A 205 5.86 -25.06 -4.07
N ASP A 206 4.84 -25.82 -3.68
CA ASP A 206 4.21 -25.72 -2.35
C ASP A 206 5.21 -26.00 -1.21
N GLN A 207 6.21 -26.85 -1.43
CA GLN A 207 7.29 -27.08 -0.46
C GLN A 207 8.31 -25.95 -0.40
N LEU A 208 8.54 -25.25 -1.51
CA LEU A 208 9.56 -24.21 -1.64
C LEU A 208 9.01 -22.80 -1.39
N MET A 209 7.72 -22.61 -1.66
CA MET A 209 7.04 -21.32 -1.55
C MET A 209 6.11 -21.31 -0.35
N ASN A 210 6.65 -20.92 0.78
CA ASN A 210 5.83 -20.72 1.96
C ASN A 210 5.16 -19.33 1.92
N GLN A 211 3.94 -19.27 2.47
CA GLN A 211 3.31 -18.00 2.81
C GLN A 211 4.29 -17.13 3.62
N LYS A 212 4.51 -15.91 3.21
CA LYS A 212 5.41 -14.96 3.88
C LYS A 212 4.63 -13.79 4.42
N THR A 213 5.05 -13.38 5.59
CA THR A 213 4.48 -12.23 6.29
C THR A 213 5.56 -11.18 6.47
N VAL A 214 5.22 -9.92 6.18
CA VAL A 214 6.08 -8.76 6.39
C VAL A 214 5.37 -7.73 7.24
N THR A 215 6.09 -7.10 8.16
CA THR A 215 5.56 -6.14 9.11
C THR A 215 6.16 -4.75 8.86
N TRP A 216 5.35 -3.71 8.97
CA TRP A 216 5.82 -2.34 8.87
C TRP A 216 6.61 -1.92 10.11
N ASN A 217 7.86 -1.47 9.93
CA ASN A 217 8.75 -1.06 11.02
C ASN A 217 8.95 0.47 11.13
N GLY A 218 8.15 1.26 10.41
CA GLY A 218 8.31 2.72 10.33
C GLY A 218 9.14 3.19 9.12
N HIS A 219 9.77 2.28 8.37
CA HIS A 219 10.59 2.59 7.21
C HIS A 219 10.25 1.73 6.00
N ALA A 220 10.02 0.43 6.24
CA ALA A 220 9.75 -0.58 5.23
C ALA A 220 8.98 -1.75 5.82
N PHE A 221 8.38 -2.56 4.97
CA PHE A 221 7.90 -3.88 5.32
C PHE A 221 9.08 -4.86 5.39
N VAL A 222 9.27 -5.46 6.55
CA VAL A 222 10.35 -6.43 6.85
C VAL A 222 9.77 -7.75 7.32
N PRO A 223 10.46 -8.89 7.07
CA PRO A 223 10.06 -10.22 7.55
C PRO A 223 9.96 -10.31 9.06
#